data_9b358a296463c7f451b4c8665c588272
#
_entry.id   9b358a296463c7f451b4c8665c588272
#
_cell.length_a   1.000
_cell.length_b   1.000
_cell.length_c   1.000
_cell.angle_alpha   90.00
_cell.angle_beta   90.00
_cell.angle_gamma   90.00
#
_symmetry.space_group_name_H-M   'P 1'
#
loop_
_entity.id
_entity.type
_entity.pdbx_description
1 polymer ?
#
loop_
_entity_poly.entity_id
_entity_poly.type
_entity_poly.pdbx_seq_one_letter_code
_entity_poly.pdbx_strand_id
1 'polypeptide(L)'
;ADTQCKDSKCSAACNTPSDAVHIPCENPGFFVEKSGFFMRQIPALSGAVRVSSQVQIITMSEENKKAGNSGYDASQIQALEGMEHVRMRPSMYIGDVGVRGLHHLVYEVVDNSIDEALAGHCDTISVVITESNGIRVSDNGRGIPVGIHEKEGVSALQVVMTKIGAGGKFDKDAYKVSGGLHGVGVSCVNALSISLRAEVHREGKVYEQEYSRGKELYAVREIGTSEKRGTTVEFQPDEEIFETLVYNYDTLADRMRELSYLNQGITVTLTDERVQDEEGNHLTETFYSTEGLKDFVTYLDGNREAIIQDVIHVSGERNGVPVEVAMTYNNSFSENLFSYVNNINTHEGGTHLTGFRRGLTNTLKKYADGSGMLDKLKFDISGDDFREGLTAVVSVKVAEPQFQGQTKTKLGNAEVSAPVSQAVSDMLEAYLEENPNDAKTIVQKVILAAQARHAARKAREMVQRKTVMGGSGLPGKLADCAEKDPALCELFLVEGDSAGG
;
A
#
# COMPACT_ATOMS: atom_id res chain seq x y z
N ALA A 1 27.39 51.00 -8.84
CA ALA A 1 28.76 50.90 -8.36
C ALA A 1 29.03 49.40 -8.17
N ASP A 2 29.48 48.71 -9.19
CA ASP A 2 30.86 48.32 -9.52
C ASP A 2 31.61 47.76 -8.30
N THR A 3 32.04 46.52 -8.34
CA THR A 3 33.33 46.11 -8.80
C THR A 3 33.50 44.58 -8.79
N GLN A 4 34.03 44.10 -9.91
CA GLN A 4 34.65 42.81 -10.17
C GLN A 4 35.90 42.54 -9.32
N CYS A 5 36.25 41.25 -9.14
CA CYS A 5 37.60 40.67 -9.29
C CYS A 5 37.45 39.13 -9.09
N LYS A 6 37.67 38.28 -10.06
CA LYS A 6 38.88 37.76 -10.76
C LYS A 6 39.89 37.00 -9.88
N ASP A 7 39.97 35.70 -10.24
CA ASP A 7 41.11 34.82 -10.42
C ASP A 7 42.16 34.67 -9.28
N SER A 8 42.41 33.39 -8.87
CA SER A 8 43.62 32.67 -9.27
C SER A 8 43.89 31.38 -8.51
N LYS A 9 44.08 30.32 -9.23
CA LYS A 9 45.07 29.21 -9.14
C LYS A 9 45.99 29.12 -7.90
N CYS A 10 46.10 27.89 -7.40
CA CYS A 10 47.32 27.11 -7.05
C CYS A 10 46.86 25.70 -6.63
N SER A 11 47.14 24.69 -7.28
CA SER A 11 48.24 23.76 -7.61
C SER A 11 49.06 23.21 -6.45
N ALA A 12 49.20 21.87 -6.52
CA ALA A 12 50.20 20.95 -6.00
C ALA A 12 49.75 20.11 -4.81
N ALA A 13 49.64 18.83 -4.89
CA ALA A 13 50.42 17.71 -5.39
C ALA A 13 50.69 16.67 -4.25
N CYS A 14 50.56 15.39 -4.64
CA CYS A 14 51.21 14.19 -4.08
C CYS A 14 50.57 13.57 -2.82
N ASN A 15 50.12 12.33 -2.80
CA ASN A 15 50.70 11.06 -3.22
C ASN A 15 49.66 9.94 -2.96
N THR A 16 49.60 9.00 -3.87
CA THR A 16 49.01 7.66 -3.74
C THR A 16 49.85 6.74 -2.84
N PRO A 17 49.46 5.47 -2.47
CA PRO A 17 48.67 4.55 -3.24
C PRO A 17 47.72 3.58 -2.48
N SER A 18 46.93 2.84 -3.29
CA SER A 18 46.44 1.46 -3.18
C SER A 18 45.35 1.15 -2.13
N ASP A 19 44.22 0.77 -2.55
CA ASP A 19 43.69 -0.54 -2.87
C ASP A 19 42.21 -0.44 -3.29
N ALA A 20 41.97 -0.48 -4.61
CA ALA A 20 40.66 -0.63 -5.17
C ALA A 20 40.35 -2.11 -5.31
N VAL A 21 39.39 -2.62 -4.58
CA VAL A 21 38.75 -3.91 -4.85
C VAL A 21 37.55 -3.67 -5.78
N HIS A 22 37.69 -4.04 -7.02
CA HIS A 22 36.60 -4.17 -7.99
C HIS A 22 35.77 -5.41 -7.64
N ILE A 23 34.47 -5.26 -7.48
CA ILE A 23 33.50 -6.34 -7.49
C ILE A 23 32.64 -6.17 -8.74
N PRO A 24 32.61 -7.12 -9.69
CA PRO A 24 31.68 -7.09 -10.79
C PRO A 24 30.32 -7.66 -10.38
N CYS A 25 29.25 -6.95 -10.73
CA CYS A 25 27.89 -7.51 -10.71
C CYS A 25 27.70 -8.40 -11.94
N GLU A 26 27.44 -9.69 -11.73
CA GLU A 26 26.86 -10.57 -12.73
C GLU A 26 25.58 -11.22 -12.18
N ASN A 27 24.51 -11.07 -12.95
CA ASN A 27 23.23 -11.76 -12.77
C ASN A 27 23.36 -13.22 -13.20
N PRO A 28 22.73 -14.19 -12.52
CA PRO A 28 22.49 -15.51 -13.10
C PRO A 28 21.03 -15.68 -13.49
N GLY A 29 20.82 -15.94 -14.77
CA GLY A 29 19.59 -16.51 -15.33
C GLY A 29 19.44 -17.98 -14.94
N PHE A 30 18.21 -18.37 -14.71
CA PHE A 30 17.76 -19.74 -14.49
C PHE A 30 18.01 -20.65 -15.69
N PHE A 31 18.57 -21.82 -15.46
CA PHE A 31 18.31 -23.03 -16.26
C PHE A 31 18.34 -24.29 -15.37
N VAL A 32 17.27 -25.05 -15.45
CA VAL A 32 17.14 -26.40 -14.89
C VAL A 32 17.65 -27.41 -15.92
N GLU A 33 18.59 -28.29 -15.55
CA GLU A 33 18.59 -29.64 -16.09
C GLU A 33 19.40 -30.66 -15.27
N LYS A 34 19.00 -31.90 -15.44
CA LYS A 34 19.19 -33.10 -14.64
C LYS A 34 20.58 -33.74 -14.72
N SER A 35 20.92 -34.39 -13.59
CA SER A 35 21.62 -35.67 -13.45
C SER A 35 23.00 -35.88 -14.07
N GLY A 36 23.96 -36.26 -13.18
CA GLY A 36 25.20 -36.93 -13.61
C GLY A 36 26.31 -36.92 -12.54
N PHE A 37 26.44 -38.04 -11.85
CA PHE A 37 27.55 -38.37 -10.96
C PHE A 37 28.89 -38.26 -11.69
N PHE A 38 29.87 -37.53 -11.15
CA PHE A 38 31.29 -37.75 -11.48
C PHE A 38 32.16 -37.49 -10.23
N MET A 39 32.79 -38.58 -9.76
CA MET A 39 33.90 -38.51 -8.83
C MET A 39 35.12 -37.88 -9.52
N ARG A 40 35.75 -36.89 -8.84
CA ARG A 40 37.14 -36.51 -9.15
C ARG A 40 38.00 -36.63 -7.88
N GLN A 41 39.04 -37.41 -8.03
CA GLN A 41 40.14 -37.63 -7.09
C GLN A 41 40.89 -36.32 -6.80
N ILE A 42 41.22 -36.10 -5.54
CA ILE A 42 42.15 -35.06 -5.07
C ILE A 42 43.48 -35.74 -4.77
N PRO A 43 44.63 -35.19 -5.23
CA PRO A 43 45.94 -35.77 -4.93
C PRO A 43 46.45 -35.41 -3.55
N ALA A 44 47.13 -36.35 -2.94
CA ALA A 44 47.78 -36.26 -1.64
C ALA A 44 48.92 -35.24 -1.60
N LEU A 45 48.97 -34.41 -0.60
CA LEU A 45 50.17 -33.67 -0.17
C LEU A 45 50.58 -34.15 1.20
N SER A 46 51.79 -34.64 1.26
CA SER A 46 52.50 -35.13 2.42
C SER A 46 52.95 -33.97 3.34
N GLY A 47 52.67 -34.08 4.63
CA GLY A 47 53.24 -33.20 5.65
C GLY A 47 52.91 -33.75 7.04
N ALA A 48 53.85 -34.45 7.65
CA ALA A 48 53.71 -35.07 8.95
C ALA A 48 53.75 -34.03 10.08
N VAL A 49 52.65 -33.97 10.86
CA VAL A 49 52.68 -33.42 12.22
C VAL A 49 52.19 -34.50 13.19
N ARG A 50 53.08 -34.98 14.05
CA ARG A 50 52.75 -35.85 15.15
C ARG A 50 51.96 -35.06 16.20
N VAL A 51 50.70 -35.44 16.44
CA VAL A 51 49.99 -35.13 17.68
C VAL A 51 49.56 -36.44 18.30
N SER A 52 50.09 -36.67 19.50
CA SER A 52 49.71 -37.77 20.38
C SER A 52 48.29 -37.49 20.89
N SER A 53 47.35 -38.39 20.58
CA SER A 53 46.03 -38.45 21.22
C SER A 53 45.70 -39.85 21.59
N GLN A 54 45.55 -40.08 22.87
CA GLN A 54 45.00 -41.28 23.44
C GLN A 54 43.52 -41.40 22.95
N VAL A 55 43.26 -42.47 22.20
CA VAL A 55 41.89 -42.87 21.83
C VAL A 55 41.34 -43.66 23.00
N GLN A 56 40.46 -43.08 23.79
CA GLN A 56 39.56 -43.84 24.67
C GLN A 56 38.48 -44.49 23.79
N ILE A 57 38.55 -45.78 23.67
CA ILE A 57 37.46 -46.59 23.10
C ILE A 57 36.35 -46.67 24.14
N ILE A 58 35.30 -45.86 23.93
CA ILE A 58 34.06 -46.01 24.65
C ILE A 58 33.28 -47.13 23.93
N THR A 59 33.26 -48.30 24.55
CA THR A 59 32.32 -49.37 24.15
C THR A 59 30.92 -48.92 24.47
N MET A 60 30.19 -48.48 23.41
CA MET A 60 28.74 -48.25 23.51
C MET A 60 28.07 -49.63 23.55
N SER A 61 27.50 -49.98 24.70
CA SER A 61 26.53 -51.04 24.82
C SER A 61 25.40 -50.83 23.84
N GLU A 62 25.10 -51.84 23.05
CA GLU A 62 23.90 -51.90 22.20
C GLU A 62 22.65 -51.91 23.11
N GLU A 63 22.19 -50.70 23.47
CA GLU A 63 20.81 -50.53 23.86
C GLU A 63 19.94 -50.53 22.59
N ASN A 64 19.14 -51.55 22.47
CA ASN A 64 18.05 -51.69 21.51
C ASN A 64 17.26 -50.40 21.43
N LYS A 65 17.63 -49.46 20.52
CA LYS A 65 16.69 -48.45 20.06
C LYS A 65 15.62 -49.17 19.24
N LYS A 66 14.50 -49.50 19.87
CA LYS A 66 13.22 -49.64 19.16
C LYS A 66 13.14 -48.46 18.21
N ALA A 67 13.20 -48.74 16.92
CA ALA A 67 12.80 -47.82 15.89
C ALA A 67 11.36 -47.40 16.20
N GLY A 68 11.20 -46.31 16.91
CA GLY A 68 9.91 -45.68 17.09
C GLY A 68 9.43 -45.32 15.70
N ASN A 69 8.42 -46.01 15.25
CA ASN A 69 7.63 -45.64 14.09
C ASN A 69 7.05 -44.27 14.42
N SER A 70 7.71 -43.19 13.96
CA SER A 70 7.18 -41.84 14.04
C SER A 70 6.06 -41.67 13.00
N GLY A 71 5.09 -42.58 13.09
CA GLY A 71 3.86 -42.49 12.32
C GLY A 71 3.15 -41.22 12.73
N TYR A 72 2.92 -40.31 11.79
CA TYR A 72 1.99 -39.22 11.97
C TYR A 72 0.63 -39.78 12.35
N ASP A 73 0.19 -39.55 13.58
CA ASP A 73 -1.07 -40.03 14.10
C ASP A 73 -1.95 -38.92 14.68
N ALA A 74 -3.16 -39.26 15.07
CA ALA A 74 -4.16 -38.33 15.57
C ALA A 74 -3.71 -37.52 16.80
N SER A 75 -2.79 -38.07 17.61
CA SER A 75 -2.26 -37.38 18.80
C SER A 75 -1.35 -36.18 18.46
N GLN A 76 -0.84 -36.12 17.23
CA GLN A 76 0.01 -35.03 16.73
C GLN A 76 -0.79 -33.92 16.09
N ILE A 77 -2.10 -34.09 15.89
CA ILE A 77 -2.97 -33.04 15.37
C ILE A 77 -3.35 -32.12 16.52
N GLN A 78 -2.84 -30.87 16.45
CA GLN A 78 -3.19 -29.79 17.37
C GLN A 78 -4.32 -28.93 16.77
N ALA A 79 -5.41 -28.78 17.51
CA ALA A 79 -6.46 -27.82 17.20
C ALA A 79 -6.20 -26.54 18.00
N LEU A 80 -5.80 -25.47 17.32
CA LEU A 80 -5.61 -24.16 17.93
C LEU A 80 -6.89 -23.35 17.75
N GLU A 81 -7.38 -22.74 18.80
CA GLU A 81 -8.60 -21.94 18.78
C GLU A 81 -8.34 -20.50 19.26
N GLY A 82 -9.10 -19.56 18.69
CA GLY A 82 -9.15 -18.16 19.17
C GLY A 82 -7.77 -17.48 19.21
N MET A 83 -7.45 -16.92 20.37
CA MET A 83 -6.24 -16.12 20.59
C MET A 83 -4.94 -16.91 20.43
N GLU A 84 -4.94 -18.21 20.76
CA GLU A 84 -3.75 -19.05 20.59
C GLU A 84 -3.39 -19.23 19.12
N HIS A 85 -4.39 -19.37 18.25
CA HIS A 85 -4.16 -19.43 16.81
C HIS A 85 -3.57 -18.11 16.26
N VAL A 86 -4.07 -16.96 16.74
CA VAL A 86 -3.53 -15.65 16.35
C VAL A 86 -2.07 -15.52 16.73
N ARG A 87 -1.71 -15.87 17.97
CA ARG A 87 -0.33 -15.80 18.47
C ARG A 87 0.62 -16.76 17.76
N MET A 88 0.12 -17.94 17.40
CA MET A 88 0.92 -18.96 16.69
C MET A 88 1.10 -18.63 15.20
N ARG A 89 0.17 -17.93 14.59
CA ARG A 89 0.16 -17.57 13.16
C ARG A 89 -0.20 -16.10 12.93
N PRO A 90 0.54 -15.14 13.51
CA PRO A 90 0.18 -13.72 13.45
C PRO A 90 0.13 -13.18 12.02
N SER A 91 1.00 -13.63 11.13
CA SER A 91 1.05 -13.17 9.73
C SER A 91 -0.23 -13.46 8.93
N MET A 92 -1.06 -14.43 9.36
CA MET A 92 -2.38 -14.68 8.74
C MET A 92 -3.34 -13.51 8.99
N TYR A 93 -3.17 -12.76 10.07
CA TYR A 93 -4.06 -11.69 10.52
C TYR A 93 -3.53 -10.30 10.23
N ILE A 94 -2.23 -10.09 10.37
CA ILE A 94 -1.59 -8.76 10.24
C ILE A 94 -0.59 -8.66 9.09
N GLY A 95 -0.42 -9.74 8.28
CA GLY A 95 0.43 -9.78 7.11
C GLY A 95 1.88 -10.17 7.39
N ASP A 96 2.55 -9.51 8.31
CA ASP A 96 3.92 -9.84 8.75
C ASP A 96 4.11 -9.49 10.24
N VAL A 97 5.26 -9.79 10.81
CA VAL A 97 5.64 -9.48 12.20
C VAL A 97 6.76 -8.44 12.30
N GLY A 98 7.14 -7.83 11.18
CA GLY A 98 8.08 -6.72 11.12
C GLY A 98 7.41 -5.36 11.35
N VAL A 99 8.06 -4.30 10.88
CA VAL A 99 7.58 -2.91 11.02
C VAL A 99 6.17 -2.73 10.48
N ARG A 100 5.84 -3.33 9.33
CA ARG A 100 4.52 -3.18 8.69
C ARG A 100 3.41 -3.82 9.53
N GLY A 101 3.62 -5.04 10.03
CA GLY A 101 2.65 -5.72 10.90
C GLY A 101 2.48 -5.00 12.23
N LEU A 102 3.56 -4.42 12.80
CA LEU A 102 3.49 -3.61 13.99
C LEU A 102 2.56 -2.39 13.80
N HIS A 103 2.74 -1.64 12.69
CA HIS A 103 1.88 -0.48 12.38
C HIS A 103 0.44 -0.90 12.06
N HIS A 104 0.23 -2.10 11.52
CA HIS A 104 -1.10 -2.62 11.25
C HIS A 104 -1.97 -2.76 12.51
N LEU A 105 -1.37 -3.05 13.68
CA LEU A 105 -2.10 -3.04 14.96
C LEU A 105 -2.74 -1.67 15.24
N VAL A 106 -2.03 -0.59 14.96
CA VAL A 106 -2.56 0.78 15.14
C VAL A 106 -3.72 1.01 14.18
N TYR A 107 -3.56 0.60 12.91
CA TYR A 107 -4.61 0.77 11.90
C TYR A 107 -5.90 0.05 12.27
N GLU A 108 -5.83 -1.17 12.82
CA GLU A 108 -7.03 -1.92 13.23
C GLU A 108 -7.79 -1.22 14.38
N VAL A 109 -7.09 -0.52 15.28
CA VAL A 109 -7.76 0.24 16.36
C VAL A 109 -8.31 1.57 15.84
N VAL A 110 -7.52 2.31 15.05
CA VAL A 110 -7.95 3.58 14.44
C VAL A 110 -9.13 3.37 13.49
N ASP A 111 -9.11 2.32 12.68
CA ASP A 111 -10.21 2.01 11.75
C ASP A 111 -11.53 1.73 12.49
N ASN A 112 -11.50 1.28 13.76
CA ASN A 112 -12.70 1.17 14.57
C ASN A 112 -13.29 2.55 14.94
N SER A 113 -12.44 3.52 15.26
CA SER A 113 -12.86 4.91 15.53
C SER A 113 -13.36 5.59 14.25
N ILE A 114 -12.74 5.31 13.11
CA ILE A 114 -13.21 5.77 11.79
C ILE A 114 -14.56 5.15 11.43
N ASP A 115 -14.83 3.89 11.75
CA ASP A 115 -16.14 3.28 11.54
C ASP A 115 -17.24 3.95 12.39
N GLU A 116 -16.93 4.40 13.62
CA GLU A 116 -17.83 5.26 14.41
C GLU A 116 -18.09 6.62 13.74
N ALA A 117 -17.06 7.18 13.08
CA ALA A 117 -17.19 8.42 12.34
C ALA A 117 -18.04 8.23 11.06
N LEU A 118 -17.85 7.13 10.31
CA LEU A 118 -18.69 6.78 9.16
C LEU A 118 -20.15 6.55 9.55
N ALA A 119 -20.40 6.08 10.78
CA ALA A 119 -21.74 5.96 11.35
C ALA A 119 -22.30 7.30 11.85
N GLY A 120 -21.54 8.40 11.80
CA GLY A 120 -21.95 9.74 12.20
C GLY A 120 -21.89 10.01 13.72
N HIS A 121 -21.10 9.22 14.45
CA HIS A 121 -21.04 9.30 15.92
C HIS A 121 -19.71 9.78 16.48
N CYS A 122 -18.67 9.93 15.66
CA CYS A 122 -17.33 10.36 16.03
C CYS A 122 -16.85 11.47 15.09
N ASP A 123 -16.19 12.49 15.62
CA ASP A 123 -15.56 13.58 14.86
C ASP A 123 -14.13 13.89 15.35
N THR A 124 -13.69 13.27 16.41
CA THR A 124 -12.38 13.52 17.01
C THR A 124 -11.72 12.20 17.42
N ILE A 125 -10.51 11.98 16.91
CA ILE A 125 -9.69 10.80 17.19
C ILE A 125 -8.31 11.28 17.63
N SER A 126 -7.80 10.72 18.73
CA SER A 126 -6.45 10.98 19.23
C SER A 126 -5.64 9.71 19.24
N VAL A 127 -4.46 9.74 18.62
CA VAL A 127 -3.49 8.65 18.59
C VAL A 127 -2.21 9.12 19.29
N VAL A 128 -1.72 8.34 20.24
CA VAL A 128 -0.54 8.68 21.03
C VAL A 128 0.44 7.51 20.97
N ILE A 129 1.67 7.77 20.56
CA ILE A 129 2.80 6.85 20.77
C ILE A 129 3.34 7.15 22.16
N THR A 130 3.21 6.21 23.09
CA THR A 130 3.64 6.40 24.46
C THR A 130 5.16 6.34 24.62
N GLU A 131 5.69 6.86 25.73
CA GLU A 131 7.12 6.79 26.04
C GLU A 131 7.71 5.37 25.99
N SER A 132 6.88 4.36 26.33
CA SER A 132 7.24 2.95 26.32
C SER A 132 7.13 2.27 24.94
N ASN A 133 6.89 3.01 23.85
CA ASN A 133 6.51 2.48 22.54
C ASN A 133 5.20 1.66 22.57
N GLY A 134 4.26 2.01 23.42
CA GLY A 134 2.88 1.57 23.32
C GLY A 134 2.07 2.53 22.45
N ILE A 135 0.82 2.19 22.22
CA ILE A 135 -0.13 3.03 21.49
C ILE A 135 -1.37 3.23 22.34
N ARG A 136 -1.84 4.48 22.37
CA ARG A 136 -3.16 4.85 22.92
C ARG A 136 -3.98 5.50 21.84
N VAL A 137 -5.15 4.94 21.53
CA VAL A 137 -6.13 5.50 20.59
C VAL A 137 -7.38 5.84 21.35
N SER A 138 -7.85 7.07 21.24
CA SER A 138 -9.07 7.56 21.90
C SER A 138 -9.99 8.19 20.86
N ASP A 139 -11.28 7.90 20.95
CA ASP A 139 -12.34 8.50 20.13
C ASP A 139 -13.46 9.10 21.00
N ASN A 140 -14.28 9.94 20.39
CA ASN A 140 -15.49 10.49 21.02
C ASN A 140 -16.78 9.84 20.49
N GLY A 141 -16.70 8.59 20.00
CA GLY A 141 -17.83 7.80 19.50
C GLY A 141 -18.85 7.41 20.56
N ARG A 142 -19.68 6.40 20.26
CA ARG A 142 -20.72 5.91 21.19
C ARG A 142 -20.17 5.14 22.39
N GLY A 143 -18.91 4.68 22.31
CA GLY A 143 -18.33 3.74 23.27
C GLY A 143 -18.81 2.30 23.04
N ILE A 144 -17.92 1.33 23.17
CA ILE A 144 -18.24 -0.10 23.04
C ILE A 144 -19.28 -0.49 24.10
N PRO A 145 -20.34 -1.27 23.76
CA PRO A 145 -21.31 -1.75 24.74
C PRO A 145 -20.63 -2.58 25.84
N VAL A 146 -21.02 -2.36 27.11
CA VAL A 146 -20.47 -3.04 28.29
C VAL A 146 -21.46 -4.01 28.95
N GLY A 147 -22.72 -4.01 28.49
CA GLY A 147 -23.75 -4.93 28.96
C GLY A 147 -23.38 -6.41 28.72
N ILE A 148 -24.05 -7.31 29.45
CA ILE A 148 -23.82 -8.75 29.32
C ILE A 148 -24.35 -9.26 27.99
N HIS A 149 -23.48 -9.94 27.24
CA HIS A 149 -23.84 -10.60 25.99
C HIS A 149 -24.59 -11.91 26.27
N GLU A 150 -25.82 -12.05 25.78
CA GLU A 150 -26.73 -13.14 26.15
C GLU A 150 -26.16 -14.54 25.93
N LYS A 151 -25.45 -14.79 24.84
CA LYS A 151 -24.88 -16.11 24.50
C LYS A 151 -23.60 -16.42 25.25
N GLU A 152 -22.74 -15.41 25.48
CA GLU A 152 -21.41 -15.60 26.04
C GLU A 152 -21.38 -15.45 27.56
N GLY A 153 -22.39 -14.83 28.15
CA GLY A 153 -22.51 -14.64 29.60
C GLY A 153 -21.50 -13.65 30.23
N VAL A 154 -20.72 -12.97 29.39
CA VAL A 154 -19.74 -11.95 29.78
C VAL A 154 -20.07 -10.61 29.11
N SER A 155 -19.36 -9.54 29.47
CA SER A 155 -19.62 -8.24 28.87
C SER A 155 -19.39 -8.21 27.36
N ALA A 156 -20.17 -7.43 26.61
CA ALA A 156 -19.96 -7.26 25.17
C ALA A 156 -18.57 -6.70 24.86
N LEU A 157 -18.00 -5.83 25.73
CA LEU A 157 -16.62 -5.37 25.63
C LEU A 157 -15.63 -6.57 25.64
N GLN A 158 -15.78 -7.47 26.62
CA GLN A 158 -14.94 -8.67 26.71
C GLN A 158 -15.09 -9.55 25.46
N VAL A 159 -16.31 -9.74 24.97
CA VAL A 159 -16.57 -10.52 23.75
C VAL A 159 -15.81 -9.94 22.54
N VAL A 160 -15.92 -8.62 22.33
CA VAL A 160 -15.24 -7.92 21.22
C VAL A 160 -13.72 -8.03 21.33
N MET A 161 -13.19 -7.94 22.55
CA MET A 161 -11.73 -7.98 22.79
C MET A 161 -11.13 -9.39 22.75
N THR A 162 -11.92 -10.45 23.04
CA THR A 162 -11.38 -11.82 23.22
C THR A 162 -11.91 -12.84 22.25
N LYS A 163 -12.93 -12.54 21.44
CA LYS A 163 -13.51 -13.51 20.50
C LYS A 163 -13.24 -13.09 19.06
N ILE A 164 -12.75 -14.04 18.27
CA ILE A 164 -12.61 -13.88 16.80
C ILE A 164 -14.00 -14.03 16.18
N GLY A 165 -14.33 -13.14 15.24
CA GLY A 165 -15.64 -13.14 14.58
C GLY A 165 -16.75 -12.52 15.42
N ALA A 166 -16.40 -11.69 16.42
CA ALA A 166 -17.35 -10.95 17.23
C ALA A 166 -17.29 -9.45 16.93
N GLY A 167 -18.46 -8.78 16.95
CA GLY A 167 -18.54 -7.33 16.76
C GLY A 167 -19.91 -6.87 16.35
N GLY A 168 -20.22 -5.58 16.60
CA GLY A 168 -21.50 -4.95 16.23
C GLY A 168 -21.64 -4.63 14.72
N LYS A 169 -20.57 -4.78 13.95
CA LYS A 169 -20.52 -4.42 12.52
C LYS A 169 -21.17 -5.47 11.60
N PHE A 170 -21.59 -6.60 12.15
CA PHE A 170 -22.45 -7.57 11.46
C PHE A 170 -23.90 -7.12 11.36
N ASP A 171 -24.31 -6.16 12.19
CA ASP A 171 -25.63 -5.53 12.16
C ASP A 171 -25.61 -4.32 11.22
N LYS A 172 -26.33 -4.42 10.09
CA LYS A 172 -26.41 -3.37 9.06
C LYS A 172 -27.24 -2.15 9.50
N ASP A 173 -28.10 -2.31 10.50
CA ASP A 173 -28.85 -1.18 11.04
C ASP A 173 -27.94 -0.28 11.89
N ALA A 174 -26.93 -0.88 12.55
CA ALA A 174 -25.95 -0.16 13.34
C ALA A 174 -24.81 0.46 12.49
N TYR A 175 -24.39 -0.24 11.42
CA TYR A 175 -23.32 0.20 10.52
C TYR A 175 -23.65 -0.12 9.07
N LYS A 176 -24.13 0.87 8.32
CA LYS A 176 -24.43 0.72 6.88
C LYS A 176 -23.17 0.46 6.05
N VAL A 177 -22.08 1.06 6.44
CA VAL A 177 -20.75 0.93 5.81
C VAL A 177 -19.72 0.87 6.92
N SER A 178 -18.79 -0.08 6.83
CA SER A 178 -17.65 -0.17 7.76
C SER A 178 -16.42 -0.74 7.05
N GLY A 179 -15.23 -0.41 7.54
CA GLY A 179 -13.97 -1.02 7.14
C GLY A 179 -13.73 -2.34 7.87
N GLY A 180 -14.16 -2.43 9.12
CA GLY A 180 -14.06 -3.64 9.95
C GLY A 180 -15.18 -4.62 9.69
N LEU A 181 -14.92 -5.68 8.93
CA LEU A 181 -15.94 -6.64 8.48
C LEU A 181 -15.84 -8.02 9.14
N HIS A 182 -14.64 -8.40 9.54
CA HIS A 182 -14.37 -9.78 9.95
C HIS A 182 -14.50 -10.01 11.46
N GLY A 183 -14.64 -8.94 12.26
CA GLY A 183 -14.71 -9.03 13.73
C GLY A 183 -13.45 -9.60 14.36
N VAL A 184 -12.28 -9.31 13.75
CA VAL A 184 -10.99 -9.88 14.20
C VAL A 184 -9.95 -8.82 14.56
N GLY A 185 -10.10 -7.56 14.13
CA GLY A 185 -9.06 -6.54 14.25
C GLY A 185 -8.60 -6.31 15.68
N VAL A 186 -9.46 -5.76 16.55
CA VAL A 186 -9.07 -5.45 17.94
C VAL A 186 -8.75 -6.68 18.76
N SER A 187 -9.38 -7.84 18.47
CA SER A 187 -9.06 -9.10 19.14
C SER A 187 -7.67 -9.61 18.75
N CYS A 188 -7.23 -9.39 17.50
CA CYS A 188 -5.85 -9.64 17.07
C CYS A 188 -4.86 -8.70 17.78
N VAL A 189 -5.17 -7.41 17.90
CA VAL A 189 -4.35 -6.46 18.67
C VAL A 189 -4.16 -6.96 20.10
N ASN A 190 -5.25 -7.37 20.75
CA ASN A 190 -5.21 -7.92 22.12
C ASN A 190 -4.34 -9.19 22.19
N ALA A 191 -4.54 -10.13 21.28
CA ALA A 191 -3.76 -11.39 21.25
C ALA A 191 -2.25 -11.16 21.06
N LEU A 192 -1.86 -10.12 20.30
CA LEU A 192 -0.48 -9.79 19.94
C LEU A 192 0.17 -8.74 20.84
N SER A 193 -0.52 -8.36 21.94
CA SER A 193 -0.02 -7.39 22.92
C SER A 193 0.28 -8.06 24.26
N ILE A 194 1.37 -7.65 24.90
CA ILE A 194 1.69 -8.09 26.27
C ILE A 194 0.68 -7.53 27.27
N SER A 195 0.18 -6.32 27.03
CA SER A 195 -0.88 -5.69 27.78
C SER A 195 -1.80 -4.89 26.86
N LEU A 196 -3.08 -4.92 27.15
CA LEU A 196 -4.08 -4.05 26.53
C LEU A 196 -5.06 -3.59 27.60
N ARG A 197 -5.37 -2.29 27.58
CA ARG A 197 -6.39 -1.64 28.43
C ARG A 197 -7.45 -1.02 27.54
N ALA A 198 -8.70 -1.36 27.80
CA ALA A 198 -9.86 -0.73 27.16
C ALA A 198 -10.63 0.07 28.21
N GLU A 199 -10.79 1.36 27.96
CA GLU A 199 -11.59 2.28 28.75
C GLU A 199 -12.77 2.78 27.92
N VAL A 200 -13.97 2.70 28.45
CA VAL A 200 -15.21 3.06 27.74
C VAL A 200 -16.00 4.07 28.53
N HIS A 201 -16.25 5.22 27.91
CA HIS A 201 -17.11 6.28 28.44
C HIS A 201 -18.50 6.15 27.80
N ARG A 202 -19.46 5.68 28.59
CA ARG A 202 -20.82 5.41 28.09
C ARG A 202 -21.87 5.61 29.20
N GLU A 203 -23.00 6.23 28.87
CA GLU A 203 -24.15 6.38 29.76
C GLU A 203 -23.81 7.07 31.08
N GLY A 204 -22.89 8.05 31.04
CA GLY A 204 -22.49 8.83 32.22
C GLY A 204 -21.45 8.13 33.12
N LYS A 205 -20.97 6.96 32.72
CA LYS A 205 -20.03 6.12 33.48
C LYS A 205 -18.76 5.84 32.69
N VAL A 206 -17.72 5.48 33.44
CA VAL A 206 -16.44 5.03 32.90
C VAL A 206 -16.25 3.57 33.30
N TYR A 207 -16.04 2.73 32.29
CA TYR A 207 -15.76 1.30 32.43
C TYR A 207 -14.37 0.98 31.97
N GLU A 208 -13.74 0.00 32.60
CA GLU A 208 -12.39 -0.45 32.29
C GLU A 208 -12.30 -1.97 32.28
N GLN A 209 -11.48 -2.50 31.39
CA GLN A 209 -11.04 -3.88 31.43
C GLN A 209 -9.62 -3.98 30.88
N GLU A 210 -8.78 -4.78 31.54
CA GLU A 210 -7.40 -5.04 31.11
C GLU A 210 -7.21 -6.48 30.69
N TYR A 211 -6.26 -6.66 29.79
CA TYR A 211 -5.93 -7.93 29.17
C TYR A 211 -4.42 -8.12 29.10
N SER A 212 -3.99 -9.38 29.06
CA SER A 212 -2.62 -9.75 28.75
C SER A 212 -2.61 -10.90 27.77
N ARG A 213 -1.95 -10.71 26.63
CA ARG A 213 -1.80 -11.72 25.58
C ARG A 213 -3.14 -12.35 25.15
N GLY A 214 -4.18 -11.51 25.03
CA GLY A 214 -5.52 -11.92 24.64
C GLY A 214 -6.41 -12.45 25.74
N LYS A 215 -5.92 -12.54 27.00
CA LYS A 215 -6.69 -13.03 28.15
C LYS A 215 -7.05 -11.87 29.07
N GLU A 216 -8.28 -11.85 29.54
CA GLU A 216 -8.74 -10.87 30.53
C GLU A 216 -8.04 -11.06 31.88
N LEU A 217 -7.67 -9.97 32.53
CA LEU A 217 -7.11 -10.00 33.89
C LEU A 217 -8.21 -9.96 34.95
N TYR A 218 -9.33 -9.32 34.63
CA TYR A 218 -10.52 -9.22 35.47
C TYR A 218 -11.76 -8.89 34.61
N ALA A 219 -12.95 -9.12 35.14
CA ALA A 219 -14.19 -8.74 34.48
C ALA A 219 -14.31 -7.21 34.36
N VAL A 220 -15.06 -6.72 33.35
CA VAL A 220 -15.31 -5.28 33.18
C VAL A 220 -15.78 -4.64 34.52
N ARG A 221 -15.21 -3.51 34.88
CA ARG A 221 -15.54 -2.79 36.12
C ARG A 221 -15.84 -1.32 35.85
N GLU A 222 -16.75 -0.76 36.60
CA GLU A 222 -17.00 0.68 36.65
C GLU A 222 -15.91 1.33 37.51
N ILE A 223 -15.23 2.34 36.96
CA ILE A 223 -14.13 3.05 37.65
C ILE A 223 -14.45 4.51 37.95
N GLY A 224 -15.55 5.03 37.42
CA GLY A 224 -15.94 6.43 37.67
C GLY A 224 -17.13 6.87 36.86
N THR A 225 -17.36 8.17 36.89
CA THR A 225 -18.40 8.86 36.12
C THR A 225 -17.75 9.86 35.14
N SER A 226 -18.34 10.05 33.96
CA SER A 226 -17.86 10.99 32.96
C SER A 226 -19.01 11.54 32.13
N GLU A 227 -18.95 12.82 31.80
CA GLU A 227 -19.84 13.44 30.82
C GLU A 227 -19.38 13.18 29.38
N LYS A 228 -18.14 12.69 29.19
CA LYS A 228 -17.59 12.31 27.91
C LYS A 228 -18.22 11.00 27.44
N ARG A 229 -18.09 10.74 26.14
CA ARG A 229 -18.41 9.44 25.51
C ARG A 229 -17.25 9.02 24.63
N GLY A 230 -17.14 7.73 24.32
CA GLY A 230 -16.13 7.20 23.43
C GLY A 230 -15.41 5.98 23.98
N THR A 231 -14.40 5.56 23.26
CA THR A 231 -13.53 4.42 23.64
C THR A 231 -12.08 4.86 23.62
N THR A 232 -11.33 4.41 24.61
CA THR A 232 -9.87 4.50 24.63
C THR A 232 -9.31 3.08 24.67
N VAL A 233 -8.44 2.75 23.73
CA VAL A 233 -7.69 1.49 23.70
C VAL A 233 -6.21 1.83 23.80
N GLU A 234 -5.57 1.33 24.86
CA GLU A 234 -4.13 1.44 25.05
C GLU A 234 -3.50 0.05 25.03
N PHE A 235 -2.45 -0.16 24.23
CA PHE A 235 -1.82 -1.46 24.11
C PHE A 235 -0.30 -1.36 23.95
N GLN A 236 0.38 -2.40 24.46
CA GLN A 236 1.82 -2.58 24.32
C GLN A 236 2.04 -3.86 23.52
N PRO A 237 2.65 -3.81 22.31
CA PRO A 237 2.96 -5.01 21.51
C PRO A 237 3.88 -5.99 22.26
N ASP A 238 3.71 -7.29 21.97
CA ASP A 238 4.49 -8.35 22.62
C ASP A 238 5.82 -8.59 21.90
N GLU A 239 6.93 -8.42 22.61
CA GLU A 239 8.30 -8.63 22.09
C GLU A 239 8.58 -10.08 21.66
N GLU A 240 7.80 -11.05 22.16
CA GLU A 240 7.90 -12.44 21.70
C GLU A 240 7.35 -12.66 20.29
N ILE A 241 6.59 -11.69 19.74
CA ILE A 241 5.92 -11.79 18.44
C ILE A 241 6.61 -10.92 17.39
N PHE A 242 6.95 -9.68 17.75
CA PHE A 242 7.44 -8.67 16.80
C PHE A 242 8.95 -8.58 16.79
N GLU A 243 9.52 -8.45 15.59
CA GLU A 243 10.95 -8.23 15.37
C GLU A 243 11.43 -6.86 15.90
N THR A 244 10.53 -5.89 15.96
CA THR A 244 10.74 -4.56 16.50
C THR A 244 9.48 -4.04 17.17
N LEU A 245 9.66 -3.23 18.21
CA LEU A 245 8.56 -2.55 18.92
C LEU A 245 8.54 -1.03 18.66
N VAL A 246 9.46 -0.54 17.80
CA VAL A 246 9.60 0.90 17.58
C VAL A 246 8.67 1.35 16.44
N TYR A 247 7.70 2.17 16.78
CA TYR A 247 6.82 2.81 15.80
C TYR A 247 7.54 3.94 15.06
N ASN A 248 7.30 4.01 13.74
CA ASN A 248 7.74 5.12 12.92
C ASN A 248 6.64 6.19 12.89
N TYR A 249 6.98 7.41 13.36
CA TYR A 249 6.05 8.53 13.43
C TYR A 249 5.50 8.91 12.05
N ASP A 250 6.39 9.08 11.05
CA ASP A 250 6.00 9.52 9.71
C ASP A 250 5.01 8.56 9.05
N THR A 251 5.21 7.24 9.23
CA THR A 251 4.31 6.20 8.72
C THR A 251 2.90 6.33 9.33
N LEU A 252 2.80 6.62 10.63
CA LEU A 252 1.51 6.85 11.28
C LEU A 252 0.92 8.20 10.88
N ALA A 253 1.74 9.25 10.79
CA ALA A 253 1.31 10.59 10.37
C ALA A 253 0.72 10.56 8.95
N ASP A 254 1.37 9.85 8.01
CA ASP A 254 0.85 9.68 6.65
C ASP A 254 -0.51 8.99 6.65
N ARG A 255 -0.69 7.95 7.48
CA ARG A 255 -1.98 7.26 7.59
C ARG A 255 -3.07 8.14 8.23
N MET A 256 -2.75 8.90 9.28
CA MET A 256 -3.70 9.83 9.92
C MET A 256 -4.11 10.94 8.96
N ARG A 257 -3.17 11.44 8.17
CA ARG A 257 -3.41 12.42 7.10
C ARG A 257 -4.32 11.87 6.02
N GLU A 258 -4.06 10.64 5.51
CA GLU A 258 -4.96 9.96 4.57
C GLU A 258 -6.39 9.88 5.11
N LEU A 259 -6.55 9.44 6.37
CA LEU A 259 -7.87 9.27 7.00
C LEU A 259 -8.62 10.59 7.15
N SER A 260 -7.92 11.70 7.44
CA SER A 260 -8.54 13.02 7.52
C SER A 260 -9.05 13.50 6.16
N TYR A 261 -8.34 13.20 5.08
CA TYR A 261 -8.80 13.51 3.72
C TYR A 261 -9.96 12.64 3.25
N LEU A 262 -9.96 11.36 3.61
CA LEU A 262 -11.01 10.42 3.24
C LEU A 262 -12.32 10.64 4.02
N ASN A 263 -12.25 11.38 5.15
CA ASN A 263 -13.39 11.65 6.03
C ASN A 263 -13.44 13.14 6.37
N GLN A 264 -13.99 13.91 5.46
CA GLN A 264 -14.14 15.35 5.61
C GLN A 264 -14.75 15.74 6.96
N GLY A 265 -14.15 16.69 7.67
CA GLY A 265 -14.64 17.20 8.93
C GLY A 265 -14.22 16.41 10.17
N ILE A 266 -13.48 15.32 10.03
CA ILE A 266 -12.91 14.60 11.17
C ILE A 266 -11.56 15.21 11.56
N THR A 267 -11.35 15.41 12.84
CA THR A 267 -10.07 15.82 13.41
C THR A 267 -9.32 14.61 13.95
N VAL A 268 -8.13 14.36 13.43
CA VAL A 268 -7.24 13.31 13.94
C VAL A 268 -5.96 13.96 14.48
N THR A 269 -5.58 13.63 15.71
CA THR A 269 -4.32 14.09 16.31
C THR A 269 -3.37 12.92 16.48
N LEU A 270 -2.09 13.12 16.17
CA LEU A 270 -1.00 12.18 16.46
C LEU A 270 0.03 12.85 17.36
N THR A 271 0.27 12.26 18.52
CA THR A 271 1.26 12.73 19.49
C THR A 271 2.34 11.67 19.70
N ASP A 272 3.60 12.07 19.73
CA ASP A 272 4.72 11.21 20.10
C ASP A 272 5.29 11.64 21.45
N GLU A 273 4.96 10.90 22.51
CA GLU A 273 5.44 11.17 23.87
C GLU A 273 6.93 10.84 24.05
N ARG A 274 7.57 10.15 23.09
CA ARG A 274 8.99 9.82 23.12
C ARG A 274 9.90 11.01 22.80
N VAL A 275 9.35 12.03 22.15
CA VAL A 275 10.08 13.21 21.68
C VAL A 275 9.49 14.45 22.33
N GLN A 276 10.35 15.27 22.92
CA GLN A 276 10.00 16.57 23.49
C GLN A 276 10.84 17.65 22.86
N ASP A 277 10.27 18.84 22.68
CA ASP A 277 10.97 20.05 22.31
C ASP A 277 11.72 20.67 23.53
N GLU A 278 12.43 21.79 23.29
CA GLU A 278 13.16 22.51 24.35
C GLU A 278 12.24 23.09 25.46
N GLU A 279 10.94 23.23 25.17
CA GLU A 279 9.92 23.73 26.09
C GLU A 279 9.21 22.60 26.86
N GLY A 280 9.51 21.33 26.52
CA GLY A 280 8.93 20.13 27.14
C GLY A 280 7.60 19.71 26.52
N ASN A 281 7.21 20.26 25.36
CA ASN A 281 6.01 19.81 24.65
C ASN A 281 6.35 18.60 23.78
N HIS A 282 5.40 17.66 23.71
CA HIS A 282 5.53 16.50 22.83
C HIS A 282 5.25 16.86 21.36
N LEU A 283 5.91 16.15 20.44
CA LEU A 283 5.65 16.26 19.02
C LEU A 283 4.18 15.91 18.74
N THR A 284 3.40 16.87 18.28
CA THR A 284 1.97 16.70 18.01
C THR A 284 1.59 17.32 16.67
N GLU A 285 0.95 16.54 15.81
CA GLU A 285 0.32 17.02 14.59
C GLU A 285 -1.18 16.80 14.62
N THR A 286 -1.91 17.75 14.02
CA THR A 286 -3.37 17.67 13.87
C THR A 286 -3.70 17.62 12.39
N PHE A 287 -4.43 16.61 11.97
CA PHE A 287 -4.89 16.38 10.61
C PHE A 287 -6.38 16.68 10.52
N TYR A 288 -6.73 17.56 9.60
CA TYR A 288 -8.09 17.98 9.35
C TYR A 288 -8.21 18.48 7.91
N SER A 289 -9.30 18.13 7.23
CA SER A 289 -9.57 18.61 5.88
C SER A 289 -11.01 19.12 5.74
N THR A 290 -11.15 20.24 5.06
CA THR A 290 -12.46 20.84 4.72
C THR A 290 -12.92 20.45 3.32
N GLU A 291 -11.99 20.14 2.41
CA GLU A 291 -12.29 19.79 1.02
C GLU A 291 -12.07 18.31 0.69
N GLY A 292 -11.68 17.51 1.68
CA GLY A 292 -11.60 16.06 1.57
C GLY A 292 -10.67 15.57 0.47
N LEU A 293 -11.22 14.84 -0.52
CA LEU A 293 -10.41 14.27 -1.59
C LEU A 293 -9.73 15.29 -2.50
N LYS A 294 -10.22 16.53 -2.58
CA LYS A 294 -9.51 17.59 -3.33
C LYS A 294 -8.20 17.97 -2.68
N ASP A 295 -8.23 18.16 -1.34
CA ASP A 295 -7.02 18.42 -0.55
C ASP A 295 -6.05 17.24 -0.68
N PHE A 296 -6.58 16.02 -0.71
CA PHE A 296 -5.77 14.81 -0.85
C PHE A 296 -5.05 14.75 -2.20
N VAL A 297 -5.75 15.00 -3.30
CA VAL A 297 -5.13 15.04 -4.64
C VAL A 297 -4.07 16.13 -4.72
N THR A 298 -4.35 17.30 -4.16
CA THR A 298 -3.40 18.42 -4.11
C THR A 298 -2.13 18.04 -3.33
N TYR A 299 -2.29 17.37 -2.18
CA TYR A 299 -1.18 16.85 -1.38
C TYR A 299 -0.36 15.80 -2.16
N LEU A 300 -1.03 14.83 -2.80
CA LEU A 300 -0.38 13.76 -3.57
C LEU A 300 0.30 14.26 -4.84
N ASP A 301 -0.25 15.28 -5.47
CA ASP A 301 0.35 15.90 -6.65
C ASP A 301 1.61 16.69 -6.29
N GLY A 302 1.64 17.26 -5.07
CA GLY A 302 2.80 17.93 -4.49
C GLY A 302 3.30 19.08 -5.35
N ASN A 303 4.58 19.02 -5.76
CA ASN A 303 5.22 20.09 -6.55
C ASN A 303 5.15 19.86 -8.07
N ARG A 304 4.29 18.95 -8.56
CA ARG A 304 4.11 18.75 -10.00
C ARG A 304 3.36 19.94 -10.60
N GLU A 305 3.71 20.29 -11.81
CA GLU A 305 3.05 21.38 -12.53
C GLU A 305 1.72 20.89 -13.11
N ALA A 306 0.62 21.33 -12.49
CA ALA A 306 -0.73 21.01 -12.95
C ALA A 306 -1.01 21.70 -14.30
N ILE A 307 -1.68 20.99 -15.22
CA ILE A 307 -2.06 21.52 -16.53
C ILE A 307 -3.50 22.00 -16.58
N ILE A 308 -4.28 21.73 -15.53
CA ILE A 308 -5.62 22.27 -15.30
C ILE A 308 -5.62 23.08 -13.99
N GLN A 309 -6.51 24.06 -13.90
CA GLN A 309 -6.48 25.00 -12.79
C GLN A 309 -7.00 24.39 -11.49
N ASP A 310 -8.13 23.68 -11.57
CA ASP A 310 -8.82 23.13 -10.41
C ASP A 310 -8.79 21.61 -10.41
N VAL A 311 -8.80 21.03 -9.21
CA VAL A 311 -8.96 19.57 -9.04
C VAL A 311 -10.38 19.18 -9.46
N ILE A 312 -10.49 18.27 -10.40
CA ILE A 312 -11.77 17.68 -10.80
C ILE A 312 -12.26 16.84 -9.63
N HIS A 313 -13.41 17.20 -9.06
CA HIS A 313 -14.05 16.43 -7.99
C HIS A 313 -15.43 16.00 -8.42
N VAL A 314 -15.67 14.72 -8.35
CA VAL A 314 -16.94 14.09 -8.74
C VAL A 314 -17.41 13.14 -7.64
N SER A 315 -18.68 13.29 -7.26
CA SER A 315 -19.30 12.43 -6.25
C SER A 315 -20.71 12.05 -6.66
N GLY A 316 -21.09 10.80 -6.44
CA GLY A 316 -22.44 10.32 -6.77
C GLY A 316 -22.65 8.90 -6.34
N GLU A 317 -23.87 8.41 -6.52
CA GLU A 317 -24.26 7.05 -6.18
C GLU A 317 -24.86 6.35 -7.39
N ARG A 318 -24.46 5.10 -7.62
CA ARG A 318 -25.07 4.23 -8.64
C ARG A 318 -25.27 2.83 -8.06
N ASN A 319 -26.48 2.32 -8.19
CA ASN A 319 -26.88 0.99 -7.68
C ASN A 319 -26.55 0.77 -6.20
N GLY A 320 -26.70 1.80 -5.35
CA GLY A 320 -26.40 1.73 -3.92
C GLY A 320 -24.89 1.76 -3.61
N VAL A 321 -24.02 2.09 -4.56
CA VAL A 321 -22.60 2.27 -4.35
C VAL A 321 -22.26 3.76 -4.44
N PRO A 322 -21.98 4.45 -3.31
CA PRO A 322 -21.42 5.78 -3.31
C PRO A 322 -20.00 5.75 -3.90
N VAL A 323 -19.74 6.64 -4.84
CA VAL A 323 -18.46 6.80 -5.53
C VAL A 323 -18.03 8.25 -5.41
N GLU A 324 -16.84 8.47 -4.96
CA GLU A 324 -16.22 9.78 -4.90
C GLU A 324 -14.84 9.71 -5.54
N VAL A 325 -14.54 10.62 -6.43
CA VAL A 325 -13.27 10.70 -7.15
C VAL A 325 -12.81 12.14 -7.17
N ALA A 326 -11.57 12.35 -6.80
CA ALA A 326 -10.86 13.59 -7.09
C ALA A 326 -9.66 13.29 -7.98
N MET A 327 -9.39 14.15 -8.97
CA MET A 327 -8.28 13.96 -9.91
C MET A 327 -7.78 15.28 -10.49
N THR A 328 -6.51 15.29 -10.86
CA THR A 328 -5.87 16.37 -11.62
C THR A 328 -4.96 15.79 -12.68
N TYR A 329 -4.60 16.62 -13.65
CA TYR A 329 -3.58 16.28 -14.65
C TYR A 329 -2.39 17.23 -14.54
N ASN A 330 -1.21 16.69 -14.67
CA ASN A 330 0.06 17.38 -14.56
C ASN A 330 0.98 17.07 -15.75
N ASN A 331 2.14 17.71 -15.82
CA ASN A 331 3.10 17.55 -16.90
C ASN A 331 3.96 16.27 -16.81
N SER A 332 3.80 15.45 -15.77
CA SER A 332 4.57 14.20 -15.60
C SER A 332 4.18 13.11 -16.61
N PHE A 333 4.96 12.04 -16.67
CA PHE A 333 4.75 10.89 -17.56
C PHE A 333 4.21 9.66 -16.82
N SER A 334 3.94 9.77 -15.52
CA SER A 334 3.50 8.66 -14.66
C SER A 334 2.05 8.82 -14.24
N GLU A 335 1.35 7.69 -14.09
CA GLU A 335 0.06 7.58 -13.40
C GLU A 335 0.32 7.54 -11.88
N ASN A 336 -0.38 8.36 -11.11
CA ASN A 336 -0.35 8.41 -9.66
C ASN A 336 -1.77 8.20 -9.13
N LEU A 337 -2.15 6.92 -8.91
CA LEU A 337 -3.54 6.54 -8.69
C LEU A 337 -3.68 5.75 -7.38
N PHE A 338 -4.48 6.32 -6.47
CA PHE A 338 -4.80 5.73 -5.17
C PHE A 338 -6.26 5.29 -5.14
N SER A 339 -6.53 4.18 -4.48
CA SER A 339 -7.89 3.65 -4.41
C SER A 339 -8.25 3.16 -3.02
N TYR A 340 -9.47 3.47 -2.58
CA TYR A 340 -9.98 3.19 -1.25
C TYR A 340 -11.36 2.55 -1.30
N VAL A 341 -11.59 1.61 -0.41
CA VAL A 341 -12.89 0.99 -0.18
C VAL A 341 -13.19 1.07 1.32
N ASN A 342 -14.26 1.78 1.71
CA ASN A 342 -14.60 2.02 3.11
C ASN A 342 -13.39 2.55 3.91
N ASN A 343 -12.66 3.50 3.34
CA ASN A 343 -11.42 4.12 3.87
C ASN A 343 -10.19 3.18 3.97
N ILE A 344 -10.28 1.95 3.49
CA ILE A 344 -9.16 1.01 3.44
C ILE A 344 -8.41 1.21 2.13
N ASN A 345 -7.09 1.38 2.21
CA ASN A 345 -6.21 1.51 1.05
C ASN A 345 -6.09 0.18 0.30
N THR A 346 -6.60 0.14 -0.92
CA THR A 346 -6.54 -1.03 -1.81
C THR A 346 -5.38 -0.88 -2.80
N HIS A 347 -4.14 -0.94 -2.30
CA HIS A 347 -2.95 -0.68 -3.12
C HIS A 347 -2.74 -1.67 -4.27
N GLU A 348 -3.33 -2.86 -4.22
CA GLU A 348 -3.39 -3.80 -5.35
C GLU A 348 -4.60 -3.55 -6.26
N GLY A 349 -5.38 -2.50 -5.98
CA GLY A 349 -6.55 -2.10 -6.76
C GLY A 349 -7.76 -2.99 -6.54
N GLY A 350 -8.43 -3.34 -7.63
CA GLY A 350 -9.64 -4.17 -7.60
C GLY A 350 -10.66 -3.74 -8.65
N THR A 351 -11.87 -4.22 -8.49
CA THR A 351 -12.97 -4.00 -9.45
C THR A 351 -13.41 -2.54 -9.55
N HIS A 352 -13.38 -1.79 -8.43
CA HIS A 352 -13.67 -0.34 -8.40
C HIS A 352 -12.65 0.45 -9.22
N LEU A 353 -11.35 0.13 -9.10
CA LEU A 353 -10.30 0.77 -9.87
C LEU A 353 -10.40 0.43 -11.37
N THR A 354 -10.76 -0.82 -11.69
CA THR A 354 -11.07 -1.24 -13.06
C THR A 354 -12.25 -0.44 -13.63
N GLY A 355 -13.29 -0.24 -12.82
CA GLY A 355 -14.46 0.58 -13.16
C GLY A 355 -14.06 2.04 -13.43
N PHE A 356 -13.27 2.65 -12.56
CA PHE A 356 -12.73 4.00 -12.73
C PHE A 356 -11.96 4.15 -14.04
N ARG A 357 -10.94 3.29 -14.28
CA ARG A 357 -10.11 3.34 -15.49
C ARG A 357 -10.96 3.20 -16.76
N ARG A 358 -11.97 2.35 -16.72
CA ARG A 358 -12.90 2.17 -17.85
C ARG A 358 -13.76 3.41 -18.08
N GLY A 359 -14.36 3.96 -17.01
CA GLY A 359 -15.18 5.17 -17.09
C GLY A 359 -14.40 6.36 -17.62
N LEU A 360 -13.23 6.62 -17.02
CA LEU A 360 -12.32 7.70 -17.44
C LEU A 360 -11.95 7.59 -18.93
N THR A 361 -11.44 6.43 -19.34
CA THR A 361 -10.96 6.20 -20.71
C THR A 361 -12.08 6.36 -21.72
N ASN A 362 -13.26 5.76 -21.47
CA ASN A 362 -14.41 5.81 -22.39
C ASN A 362 -14.94 7.23 -22.55
N THR A 363 -15.05 7.98 -21.44
CA THR A 363 -15.59 9.34 -21.46
C THR A 363 -14.64 10.32 -22.17
N LEU A 364 -13.36 10.29 -21.83
CA LEU A 364 -12.36 11.14 -22.51
C LEU A 364 -12.24 10.79 -23.99
N LYS A 365 -12.29 9.50 -24.36
CA LYS A 365 -12.28 9.07 -25.76
C LYS A 365 -13.51 9.59 -26.50
N LYS A 366 -14.71 9.41 -25.92
CA LYS A 366 -15.98 9.90 -26.51
C LYS A 366 -15.92 11.41 -26.75
N TYR A 367 -15.44 12.16 -25.77
CA TYR A 367 -15.28 13.61 -25.88
C TYR A 367 -14.26 14.00 -26.98
N ALA A 368 -13.10 13.33 -27.01
CA ALA A 368 -12.05 13.60 -27.99
C ALA A 368 -12.48 13.25 -29.43
N ASP A 369 -13.21 12.15 -29.62
CA ASP A 369 -13.81 11.76 -30.92
C ASP A 369 -14.85 12.80 -31.33
N GLY A 370 -15.79 13.19 -30.43
CA GLY A 370 -16.86 14.16 -30.71
C GLY A 370 -16.36 15.56 -31.01
N SER A 371 -15.21 15.96 -30.45
CA SER A 371 -14.58 17.26 -30.71
C SER A 371 -13.73 17.30 -31.98
N GLY A 372 -13.55 16.19 -32.71
CA GLY A 372 -12.72 16.08 -33.92
C GLY A 372 -11.21 16.24 -33.65
N MET A 373 -10.77 16.22 -32.38
CA MET A 373 -9.36 16.38 -32.04
C MET A 373 -8.50 15.18 -32.42
N LEU A 374 -9.10 14.01 -32.59
CA LEU A 374 -8.43 12.76 -32.96
C LEU A 374 -8.34 12.52 -34.46
N ASP A 375 -9.04 13.28 -35.31
CA ASP A 375 -9.16 13.04 -36.75
C ASP A 375 -7.80 13.04 -37.50
N LYS A 376 -6.81 13.74 -36.94
CA LYS A 376 -5.46 13.83 -37.52
C LYS A 376 -4.51 12.72 -37.08
N LEU A 377 -4.91 11.89 -36.14
CA LEU A 377 -4.07 10.79 -35.64
C LEU A 377 -4.17 9.58 -36.59
N LYS A 378 -3.01 9.06 -36.98
CA LYS A 378 -2.89 7.87 -37.86
C LYS A 378 -2.65 6.58 -37.10
N PHE A 379 -2.86 6.57 -35.77
CA PHE A 379 -2.62 5.43 -34.90
C PHE A 379 -3.60 5.47 -33.70
N ASP A 380 -3.81 4.32 -33.07
CA ASP A 380 -4.75 4.17 -31.96
C ASP A 380 -4.18 4.72 -30.65
N ILE A 381 -5.06 5.35 -29.86
CA ILE A 381 -4.77 5.76 -28.49
C ILE A 381 -5.01 4.57 -27.56
N SER A 382 -4.07 4.31 -26.68
CA SER A 382 -4.16 3.28 -25.63
C SER A 382 -4.86 3.84 -24.38
N GLY A 383 -5.47 2.95 -23.60
CA GLY A 383 -6.01 3.35 -22.28
C GLY A 383 -4.97 3.97 -21.35
N ASP A 384 -3.69 3.61 -21.49
CA ASP A 384 -2.61 4.17 -20.67
C ASP A 384 -2.29 5.62 -21.03
N ASP A 385 -2.45 6.01 -22.30
CA ASP A 385 -2.24 7.39 -22.75
C ASP A 385 -3.22 8.37 -22.07
N PHE A 386 -4.42 7.91 -21.70
CA PHE A 386 -5.41 8.70 -20.97
C PHE A 386 -5.06 8.90 -19.49
N ARG A 387 -4.09 8.14 -18.96
CA ARG A 387 -3.67 8.19 -17.56
C ARG A 387 -2.28 8.75 -17.35
N GLU A 388 -1.56 9.07 -18.44
CA GLU A 388 -0.27 9.75 -18.35
C GLU A 388 -0.42 11.16 -17.75
N GLY A 389 0.29 11.42 -16.66
CA GLY A 389 0.20 12.67 -15.91
C GLY A 389 -1.04 12.79 -15.01
N LEU A 390 -1.82 11.72 -14.85
CA LEU A 390 -2.98 11.69 -13.96
C LEU A 390 -2.54 11.46 -12.49
N THR A 391 -2.96 12.34 -11.59
CA THR A 391 -3.02 12.09 -10.14
C THR A 391 -4.48 11.98 -9.75
N ALA A 392 -4.89 10.84 -9.16
CA ALA A 392 -6.29 10.63 -8.79
C ALA A 392 -6.44 9.78 -7.52
N VAL A 393 -7.50 10.08 -6.77
CA VAL A 393 -7.98 9.30 -5.63
C VAL A 393 -9.38 8.82 -5.92
N VAL A 394 -9.60 7.51 -5.80
CA VAL A 394 -10.90 6.85 -6.00
C VAL A 394 -11.35 6.26 -4.67
N SER A 395 -12.44 6.75 -4.11
CA SER A 395 -13.05 6.27 -2.87
C SER A 395 -14.44 5.72 -3.16
N VAL A 396 -14.69 4.49 -2.73
CA VAL A 396 -16.01 3.87 -2.84
C VAL A 396 -16.49 3.38 -1.49
N LYS A 397 -17.80 3.43 -1.26
CA LYS A 397 -18.42 2.85 -0.07
C LYS A 397 -19.22 1.61 -0.50
N VAL A 398 -18.86 0.46 0.05
CA VAL A 398 -19.49 -0.84 -0.28
C VAL A 398 -20.01 -1.46 1.00
N ALA A 399 -21.28 -1.84 1.03
CA ALA A 399 -21.91 -2.40 2.22
C ALA A 399 -21.34 -3.77 2.61
N GLU A 400 -21.00 -4.60 1.61
CA GLU A 400 -20.41 -5.93 1.82
C GLU A 400 -19.17 -6.11 0.93
N PRO A 401 -18.04 -5.48 1.25
CA PRO A 401 -16.84 -5.61 0.44
C PRO A 401 -16.20 -6.98 0.63
N GLN A 402 -15.86 -7.60 -0.49
CA GLN A 402 -15.14 -8.88 -0.54
C GLN A 402 -13.70 -8.60 -0.94
N PHE A 403 -12.80 -8.64 0.04
CA PHE A 403 -11.38 -8.44 -0.21
C PHE A 403 -10.65 -9.75 -0.50
N GLN A 404 -9.59 -9.67 -1.28
CA GLN A 404 -8.65 -10.77 -1.46
C GLN A 404 -7.65 -10.76 -0.28
N GLY A 405 -7.89 -11.64 0.71
CA GLY A 405 -7.06 -11.76 1.91
C GLY A 405 -7.44 -10.83 3.07
N GLN A 406 -6.89 -11.12 4.25
CA GLN A 406 -7.18 -10.41 5.50
C GLN A 406 -6.61 -8.98 5.51
N THR A 407 -5.51 -8.73 4.82
CA THR A 407 -4.89 -7.40 4.70
C THR A 407 -5.67 -6.43 3.81
N LYS A 408 -6.77 -6.88 3.21
CA LYS A 408 -7.75 -6.07 2.45
C LYS A 408 -7.15 -5.26 1.29
N THR A 409 -6.07 -5.74 0.68
CA THR A 409 -5.28 -5.00 -0.32
C THR A 409 -5.97 -4.84 -1.68
N LYS A 410 -6.97 -5.69 -1.98
CA LYS A 410 -7.65 -5.72 -3.27
C LYS A 410 -9.13 -6.06 -3.15
N LEU A 411 -9.99 -5.27 -3.81
CA LEU A 411 -11.44 -5.53 -3.86
C LEU A 411 -11.78 -6.57 -4.94
N GLY A 412 -12.60 -7.56 -4.55
CA GLY A 412 -13.05 -8.66 -5.42
C GLY A 412 -14.45 -8.54 -5.99
N ASN A 413 -15.32 -7.71 -5.41
CA ASN A 413 -16.74 -7.55 -5.79
C ASN A 413 -16.93 -7.23 -7.28
N ALA A 414 -17.33 -8.20 -8.09
CA ALA A 414 -17.49 -8.00 -9.55
C ALA A 414 -18.56 -6.94 -9.89
N GLU A 415 -19.61 -6.86 -9.07
CA GLU A 415 -20.75 -5.97 -9.22
C GLU A 415 -20.42 -4.48 -9.04
N VAL A 416 -19.28 -4.13 -8.40
CA VAL A 416 -18.87 -2.75 -8.14
C VAL A 416 -18.31 -2.06 -9.39
N SER A 417 -17.72 -2.81 -10.32
CA SER A 417 -17.04 -2.23 -11.48
C SER A 417 -17.96 -1.44 -12.41
N ALA A 418 -19.18 -1.93 -12.67
CA ALA A 418 -20.11 -1.26 -13.58
C ALA A 418 -20.69 0.03 -12.96
N PRO A 419 -21.19 0.06 -11.71
CA PRO A 419 -21.62 1.28 -11.05
C PRO A 419 -20.55 2.37 -11.00
N VAL A 420 -19.31 2.00 -10.66
CA VAL A 420 -18.20 2.96 -10.62
C VAL A 420 -17.91 3.52 -12.02
N SER A 421 -17.84 2.66 -13.04
CA SER A 421 -17.62 3.10 -14.42
C SER A 421 -18.71 4.07 -14.89
N GLN A 422 -19.98 3.79 -14.58
CA GLN A 422 -21.09 4.63 -14.97
C GLN A 422 -21.08 5.96 -14.21
N ALA A 423 -20.89 5.92 -12.88
CA ALA A 423 -20.80 7.14 -12.06
C ALA A 423 -19.71 8.07 -12.56
N VAL A 424 -18.51 7.53 -12.79
CA VAL A 424 -17.38 8.32 -13.33
C VAL A 424 -17.69 8.86 -14.72
N SER A 425 -18.31 8.06 -15.60
CA SER A 425 -18.64 8.52 -16.96
C SER A 425 -19.63 9.67 -16.94
N ASP A 426 -20.73 9.53 -16.20
CA ASP A 426 -21.80 10.54 -16.16
C ASP A 426 -21.29 11.89 -15.59
N MET A 427 -20.51 11.80 -14.50
CA MET A 427 -20.00 13.00 -13.83
C MET A 427 -18.87 13.68 -14.58
N LEU A 428 -17.96 12.89 -15.18
CA LEU A 428 -16.87 13.43 -15.97
C LEU A 428 -17.39 14.03 -17.29
N GLU A 429 -18.41 13.45 -17.92
CA GLU A 429 -19.04 14.01 -19.12
C GLU A 429 -19.62 15.40 -18.82
N ALA A 430 -20.34 15.57 -17.72
CA ALA A 430 -20.84 16.84 -17.26
C ALA A 430 -19.72 17.87 -17.04
N TYR A 431 -18.64 17.47 -16.32
CA TYR A 431 -17.49 18.35 -16.09
C TYR A 431 -16.84 18.82 -17.38
N LEU A 432 -16.61 17.91 -18.35
CA LEU A 432 -15.95 18.25 -19.61
C LEU A 432 -16.82 19.19 -20.49
N GLU A 433 -18.15 19.09 -20.41
CA GLU A 433 -19.08 20.01 -21.08
C GLU A 433 -19.07 21.39 -20.43
N GLU A 434 -19.02 21.45 -19.11
CA GLU A 434 -18.97 22.71 -18.34
C GLU A 434 -17.60 23.40 -18.44
N ASN A 435 -16.50 22.66 -18.63
CA ASN A 435 -15.13 23.13 -18.63
C ASN A 435 -14.40 22.82 -19.94
N PRO A 436 -14.78 23.39 -21.09
CA PRO A 436 -14.24 23.02 -22.40
C PRO A 436 -12.75 23.36 -22.58
N ASN A 437 -12.19 24.31 -21.81
CA ASN A 437 -10.76 24.63 -21.85
C ASN A 437 -9.93 23.53 -21.19
N ASP A 438 -10.36 23.05 -20.02
CA ASP A 438 -9.70 21.96 -19.33
C ASP A 438 -9.82 20.65 -20.12
N ALA A 439 -11.01 20.37 -20.65
CA ALA A 439 -11.26 19.24 -21.52
C ALA A 439 -10.29 19.21 -22.71
N LYS A 440 -10.12 20.37 -23.39
CA LYS A 440 -9.18 20.51 -24.49
C LYS A 440 -7.73 20.26 -24.06
N THR A 441 -7.32 20.81 -22.92
CA THR A 441 -5.98 20.67 -22.38
C THR A 441 -5.67 19.22 -22.05
N ILE A 442 -6.61 18.52 -21.38
CA ILE A 442 -6.49 17.09 -21.04
C ILE A 442 -6.37 16.25 -22.32
N VAL A 443 -7.23 16.47 -23.32
CA VAL A 443 -7.17 15.72 -24.58
C VAL A 443 -5.86 15.99 -25.32
N GLN A 444 -5.34 17.22 -25.30
CA GLN A 444 -4.03 17.54 -25.88
C GLN A 444 -2.90 16.77 -25.19
N LYS A 445 -2.92 16.64 -23.86
CA LYS A 445 -1.96 15.83 -23.11
C LYS A 445 -2.04 14.36 -23.53
N VAL A 446 -3.24 13.81 -23.64
CA VAL A 446 -3.47 12.43 -24.12
C VAL A 446 -2.91 12.20 -25.53
N ILE A 447 -3.14 13.16 -26.43
CA ILE A 447 -2.60 13.09 -27.81
C ILE A 447 -1.07 13.09 -27.79
N LEU A 448 -0.46 13.96 -26.96
CA LEU A 448 0.99 14.04 -26.81
C LEU A 448 1.58 12.74 -26.26
N ALA A 449 0.96 12.14 -25.25
CA ALA A 449 1.34 10.85 -24.68
C ALA A 449 1.29 9.74 -25.74
N ALA A 450 0.20 9.67 -26.52
CA ALA A 450 0.03 8.70 -27.60
C ALA A 450 1.08 8.88 -28.71
N GLN A 451 1.40 10.13 -29.08
CA GLN A 451 2.46 10.45 -30.04
C GLN A 451 3.84 9.99 -29.54
N ALA A 452 4.16 10.30 -28.28
CA ALA A 452 5.42 9.91 -27.65
C ALA A 452 5.57 8.38 -27.61
N ARG A 453 4.52 7.65 -27.18
CA ARG A 453 4.47 6.19 -27.17
C ARG A 453 4.68 5.61 -28.57
N HIS A 454 3.98 6.15 -29.58
CA HIS A 454 4.11 5.71 -30.96
C HIS A 454 5.51 5.95 -31.50
N ALA A 455 6.10 7.13 -31.27
CA ALA A 455 7.47 7.44 -31.68
C ALA A 455 8.50 6.52 -30.99
N ALA A 456 8.36 6.26 -29.70
CA ALA A 456 9.22 5.35 -28.96
C ALA A 456 9.14 3.91 -29.49
N ARG A 457 7.93 3.44 -29.83
CA ARG A 457 7.73 2.12 -30.43
C ARG A 457 8.43 2.03 -31.80
N LYS A 458 8.23 3.03 -32.66
CA LYS A 458 8.87 3.08 -34.00
C LYS A 458 10.40 3.10 -33.87
N ALA A 459 10.95 3.85 -32.93
CA ALA A 459 12.40 3.87 -32.67
C ALA A 459 12.93 2.51 -32.22
N ARG A 460 12.23 1.80 -31.31
CA ARG A 460 12.59 0.45 -30.87
C ARG A 460 12.54 -0.55 -32.04
N GLU A 461 11.51 -0.49 -32.89
CA GLU A 461 11.40 -1.36 -34.07
C GLU A 461 12.54 -1.12 -35.05
N MET A 462 12.98 0.13 -35.26
CA MET A 462 14.14 0.45 -36.09
C MET A 462 15.45 -0.12 -35.53
N VAL A 463 15.67 -0.02 -34.21
CA VAL A 463 16.84 -0.58 -33.54
C VAL A 463 16.85 -2.12 -33.67
N GLN A 464 15.69 -2.75 -33.40
CA GLN A 464 15.56 -4.21 -33.51
C GLN A 464 15.85 -4.72 -34.96
N ARG A 465 15.35 -4.00 -35.99
CA ARG A 465 15.66 -4.34 -37.39
C ARG A 465 17.15 -4.26 -37.66
N LYS A 466 17.84 -3.22 -37.18
CA LYS A 466 19.31 -3.10 -37.35
C LYS A 466 20.05 -4.25 -36.67
N THR A 467 19.56 -4.73 -35.53
CA THR A 467 20.21 -5.81 -34.75
C THR A 467 19.95 -7.19 -35.37
N VAL A 468 18.74 -7.47 -35.86
CA VAL A 468 18.37 -8.76 -36.50
C VAL A 468 19.04 -8.90 -37.88
N MET A 469 19.28 -7.81 -38.61
CA MET A 469 20.01 -7.80 -39.86
C MET A 469 21.55 -7.78 -39.70
N GLY A 470 22.05 -7.62 -38.47
CA GLY A 470 23.49 -7.62 -38.15
C GLY A 470 24.22 -8.95 -38.43
N GLY A 471 23.50 -10.06 -38.78
CA GLY A 471 24.07 -11.35 -39.20
C GLY A 471 24.07 -11.58 -40.72
N SER A 472 23.30 -10.77 -41.47
CA SER A 472 23.31 -10.79 -42.96
C SER A 472 23.03 -9.38 -43.47
N GLY A 473 23.78 -8.40 -42.96
CA GLY A 473 23.56 -6.98 -43.26
C GLY A 473 23.70 -6.72 -44.77
N LEU A 474 22.85 -5.80 -45.27
CA LEU A 474 23.11 -5.13 -46.53
C LEU A 474 24.58 -4.71 -46.58
N PRO A 475 25.29 -4.93 -47.68
CA PRO A 475 26.69 -4.48 -47.82
C PRO A 475 26.81 -3.04 -47.30
N GLY A 476 27.89 -2.71 -46.56
CA GLY A 476 28.07 -1.50 -45.81
C GLY A 476 27.91 -0.14 -46.54
N LYS A 477 27.46 -0.20 -47.78
CA LYS A 477 27.16 0.95 -48.65
C LYS A 477 25.66 1.15 -48.92
N LEU A 478 24.79 0.32 -48.31
CA LEU A 478 23.34 0.43 -48.48
C LEU A 478 22.69 0.90 -47.17
N ALA A 479 21.90 1.98 -47.24
CA ALA A 479 21.07 2.46 -46.16
C ALA A 479 19.62 1.94 -46.32
N ASP A 480 19.00 1.48 -45.23
CA ASP A 480 17.64 0.90 -45.24
C ASP A 480 16.58 1.98 -45.06
N CYS A 481 15.43 1.79 -45.71
CA CYS A 481 14.27 2.64 -45.56
C CYS A 481 13.51 2.35 -44.26
N ALA A 482 13.03 3.37 -43.55
CA ALA A 482 12.21 3.23 -42.35
C ALA A 482 10.78 2.74 -42.63
N GLU A 483 10.29 2.88 -43.88
CA GLU A 483 8.93 2.49 -44.30
C GLU A 483 8.90 1.03 -44.73
N LYS A 484 7.78 0.33 -44.49
CA LYS A 484 7.62 -1.10 -44.82
C LYS A 484 6.89 -1.33 -46.15
N ASP A 485 6.05 -0.38 -46.51
CA ASP A 485 5.28 -0.47 -47.75
C ASP A 485 6.18 -0.08 -48.94
N PRO A 486 6.48 -1.00 -49.86
CA PRO A 486 7.31 -0.67 -51.02
C PRO A 486 6.75 0.47 -51.89
N ALA A 487 5.44 0.68 -51.86
CA ALA A 487 4.80 1.76 -52.61
C ALA A 487 5.08 3.16 -52.02
N LEU A 488 5.53 3.22 -50.78
CA LEU A 488 5.88 4.45 -50.05
C LEU A 488 7.40 4.63 -49.91
N CYS A 489 8.19 3.71 -50.50
CA CYS A 489 9.66 3.74 -50.45
C CYS A 489 10.23 4.32 -51.72
N GLU A 490 11.28 5.12 -51.59
CA GLU A 490 12.07 5.63 -52.71
C GLU A 490 13.50 5.05 -52.69
N LEU A 491 14.04 4.70 -53.84
CA LEU A 491 15.42 4.25 -53.96
C LEU A 491 16.30 5.40 -54.46
N PHE A 492 17.27 5.78 -53.65
CA PHE A 492 18.27 6.79 -54.01
C PHE A 492 19.57 6.09 -54.43
N LEU A 493 20.03 6.35 -55.66
CA LEU A 493 21.32 5.91 -56.13
C LEU A 493 22.29 7.09 -56.05
N VAL A 494 23.37 6.93 -55.32
CA VAL A 494 24.39 7.97 -55.14
C VAL A 494 25.75 7.50 -55.64
N GLU A 495 26.53 8.40 -56.21
CA GLU A 495 27.91 8.13 -56.71
C GLU A 495 28.89 8.49 -55.57
N GLY A 496 29.47 7.43 -54.96
CA GLY A 496 30.48 7.58 -53.92
C GLY A 496 29.97 7.74 -52.50
N ASP A 497 30.81 7.36 -51.53
CA ASP A 497 30.46 7.32 -50.09
C ASP A 497 30.18 8.70 -49.47
N SER A 498 30.69 9.76 -50.07
CA SER A 498 30.50 11.16 -49.58
C SER A 498 29.12 11.75 -49.92
N ALA A 499 28.38 11.14 -50.85
CA ALA A 499 27.04 11.57 -51.23
C ALA A 499 25.93 10.77 -50.50
N GLY A 500 26.28 9.66 -49.88
CA GLY A 500 25.33 8.78 -49.15
C GLY A 500 25.12 9.17 -47.68
N GLY A 501 25.81 10.16 -47.13
CA GLY A 501 25.63 10.79 -45.82
C GLY A 501 25.88 9.88 -44.65
#